data_15fd3069fde804034e0f5b1ec9718b29
#
_entry.id   15fd3069fde804034e0f5b1ec9718b29
#
_cell.length_a   1.000
_cell.length_b   1.000
_cell.length_c   1.000
_cell.angle_alpha   90.00
_cell.angle_beta   90.00
_cell.angle_gamma   90.00
#
_symmetry.space_group_name_H-M   'P 1'
#
loop_
_entity.id
_entity.type
_entity.pdbx_description
1 polymer ?
#
loop_
_entity_poly.entity_id
_entity_poly.type
_entity_poly.pdbx_seq_one_letter_code
_entity_poly.pdbx_strand_id
1 'polypeptide(L)'
;MSSLSEYRDREHWSYSSINQFLNICSLQWAFQRLYKLPQAFTSAALSFGSAFHRAIEWVALTRKDGHSPKPEDGAELFADLWQRQLAETPDVRFDEDTDAESCGKQGRDMIACAISTWPADERVVSVNRAFAVPLVDQNGVALERPLVGELDCVVEKDGQHVLIDWKTSGRRWPKDQASKSLQPTAYLYARTQLGEPAGVFRFDVSVKNKTPIMESHVTMRTQDHFDRMVELVKRAESMIRSEHFLPNEQGFYCNGCPFQEPCRAWHREAARVVSVAA
;
A
#
# COMPACT_ATOMS: atom_id res chain seq x y z
N MET A 1 15.95 13.18 10.78
CA MET A 1 15.58 12.34 9.63
C MET A 1 14.53 13.10 8.84
N SER A 2 14.67 13.19 7.53
CA SER A 2 13.67 13.85 6.68
C SER A 2 12.33 13.13 6.78
N SER A 3 11.24 13.87 6.73
CA SER A 3 9.88 13.32 6.78
C SER A 3 9.47 12.76 5.42
N LEU A 4 8.49 11.86 5.39
CA LEU A 4 7.93 11.32 4.14
C LEU A 4 7.37 12.45 3.25
N SER A 5 6.80 13.51 3.83
CA SER A 5 6.29 14.68 3.10
C SER A 5 7.41 15.39 2.32
N GLU A 6 8.58 15.63 2.93
CA GLU A 6 9.73 16.25 2.25
C GLU A 6 10.21 15.43 1.04
N TYR A 7 10.18 14.11 1.14
CA TYR A 7 10.54 13.24 0.01
C TYR A 7 9.50 13.26 -1.11
N ARG A 8 8.23 13.53 -0.81
CA ARG A 8 7.12 13.57 -1.77
C ARG A 8 6.98 14.87 -2.54
N ASP A 9 7.71 15.91 -2.18
CA ASP A 9 7.68 17.21 -2.84
C ASP A 9 8.22 17.17 -4.28
N ARG A 10 8.97 16.12 -4.63
CA ARG A 10 9.50 15.90 -5.97
C ARG A 10 8.79 14.74 -6.67
N GLU A 11 8.85 14.71 -7.99
CA GLU A 11 8.38 13.55 -8.74
C GLU A 11 9.11 12.29 -8.30
N HIS A 12 8.33 11.27 -7.96
CA HIS A 12 8.84 10.03 -7.41
C HIS A 12 7.95 8.83 -7.77
N TRP A 13 8.51 7.64 -7.65
CA TRP A 13 7.75 6.41 -7.59
C TRP A 13 7.51 6.01 -6.13
N SER A 14 6.32 5.57 -5.83
CA SER A 14 6.02 4.78 -4.62
C SER A 14 5.58 3.37 -5.05
N TYR A 15 5.64 2.40 -4.13
CA TYR A 15 5.09 1.09 -4.43
C TYR A 15 3.64 1.18 -4.94
N SER A 16 2.80 1.97 -4.26
CA SER A 16 1.39 2.12 -4.67
C SER A 16 1.25 2.71 -6.08
N SER A 17 2.11 3.65 -6.46
CA SER A 17 2.16 4.23 -7.79
C SER A 17 2.58 3.20 -8.85
N ILE A 18 3.65 2.45 -8.57
CA ILE A 18 4.13 1.39 -9.46
C ILE A 18 3.05 0.30 -9.64
N ASN A 19 2.45 -0.15 -8.53
CA ASN A 19 1.39 -1.15 -8.55
C ASN A 19 0.15 -0.68 -9.31
N GLN A 20 -0.25 0.58 -9.12
CA GLN A 20 -1.38 1.16 -9.84
C GLN A 20 -1.11 1.18 -11.34
N PHE A 21 0.08 1.60 -11.77
CA PHE A 21 0.44 1.67 -13.19
C PHE A 21 0.52 0.30 -13.82
N LEU A 22 1.23 -0.65 -13.20
CA LEU A 22 1.54 -1.96 -13.79
C LEU A 22 0.43 -3.00 -13.61
N ASN A 23 -0.27 -3.01 -12.48
CA ASN A 23 -1.15 -4.11 -12.08
C ASN A 23 -2.63 -3.75 -11.96
N ILE A 24 -2.94 -2.45 -11.78
CA ILE A 24 -4.33 -2.01 -11.64
C ILE A 24 -4.82 -1.42 -12.97
N CYS A 25 -4.36 -0.22 -13.33
CA CYS A 25 -4.76 0.44 -14.57
C CYS A 25 -3.86 1.66 -14.82
N SER A 26 -3.09 1.67 -15.91
CA SER A 26 -2.21 2.80 -16.24
C SER A 26 -3.00 4.05 -16.61
N LEU A 27 -4.20 3.92 -17.20
CA LEU A 27 -5.08 5.06 -17.46
C LEU A 27 -5.62 5.68 -16.16
N GLN A 28 -6.01 4.87 -15.16
CA GLN A 28 -6.38 5.36 -13.83
C GLN A 28 -5.20 6.09 -13.16
N TRP A 29 -3.99 5.55 -13.30
CA TRP A 29 -2.78 6.19 -12.81
C TRP A 29 -2.60 7.58 -13.45
N ALA A 30 -2.79 7.70 -14.78
CA ALA A 30 -2.68 8.96 -15.48
C ALA A 30 -3.73 9.99 -15.00
N PHE A 31 -4.99 9.58 -14.84
CA PHE A 31 -6.04 10.45 -14.31
C PHE A 31 -5.68 11.00 -12.93
N GLN A 32 -5.20 10.14 -12.05
CA GLN A 32 -4.92 10.51 -10.67
C GLN A 32 -3.62 11.31 -10.52
N ARG A 33 -2.53 10.89 -11.19
CA ARG A 33 -1.19 11.37 -10.89
C ARG A 33 -0.64 12.34 -11.91
N LEU A 34 -0.96 12.17 -13.19
CA LEU A 34 -0.51 13.05 -14.26
C LEU A 34 -1.51 14.20 -14.46
N TYR A 35 -2.78 13.88 -14.67
CA TYR A 35 -3.82 14.89 -14.94
C TYR A 35 -4.46 15.45 -13.66
N LYS A 36 -4.19 14.83 -12.50
CA LYS A 36 -4.66 15.26 -11.16
C LYS A 36 -6.17 15.48 -11.10
N LEU A 37 -6.94 14.61 -11.77
CA LEU A 37 -8.39 14.67 -11.74
C LEU A 37 -8.93 14.35 -10.35
N PRO A 38 -10.00 15.01 -9.89
CA PRO A 38 -10.64 14.67 -8.62
C PRO A 38 -11.26 13.27 -8.69
N GLN A 39 -11.16 12.54 -7.58
CA GLN A 39 -11.87 11.28 -7.40
C GLN A 39 -13.32 11.54 -7.10
N ALA A 40 -14.24 10.79 -7.72
CA ALA A 40 -15.67 10.92 -7.47
C ALA A 40 -16.07 10.48 -6.06
N PHE A 41 -15.29 9.60 -5.44
CA PHE A 41 -15.49 9.10 -4.06
C PHE A 41 -14.21 8.45 -3.53
N THR A 42 -14.16 8.26 -2.22
CA THR A 42 -13.15 7.42 -1.54
C THR A 42 -13.81 6.13 -1.06
N SER A 43 -13.24 4.96 -1.35
CA SER A 43 -13.80 3.70 -0.84
C SER A 43 -13.66 3.60 0.68
N ALA A 44 -14.69 3.11 1.37
CA ALA A 44 -14.65 2.85 2.80
C ALA A 44 -13.50 1.90 3.18
N ALA A 45 -13.14 0.96 2.29
CA ALA A 45 -12.02 0.05 2.50
C ALA A 45 -10.66 0.78 2.62
N LEU A 46 -10.46 1.85 1.82
CA LEU A 46 -9.25 2.67 1.90
C LEU A 46 -9.21 3.48 3.21
N SER A 47 -10.31 4.14 3.55
CA SER A 47 -10.45 4.89 4.81
C SER A 47 -10.27 3.98 6.03
N PHE A 48 -10.86 2.78 5.99
CA PHE A 48 -10.70 1.76 7.03
C PHE A 48 -9.23 1.33 7.16
N GLY A 49 -8.57 1.03 6.04
CA GLY A 49 -7.15 0.67 6.01
C GLY A 49 -6.28 1.75 6.65
N SER A 50 -6.54 3.02 6.34
CA SER A 50 -5.81 4.16 6.92
C SER A 50 -5.99 4.26 8.44
N ALA A 51 -7.22 4.12 8.94
CA ALA A 51 -7.49 4.13 10.38
C ALA A 51 -6.83 2.92 11.08
N PHE A 52 -6.88 1.73 10.45
CA PHE A 52 -6.25 0.51 10.97
C PHE A 52 -4.73 0.66 11.04
N HIS A 53 -4.08 1.18 10.00
CA HIS A 53 -2.64 1.41 10.00
C HIS A 53 -2.21 2.36 11.12
N ARG A 54 -2.90 3.46 11.33
CA ARG A 54 -2.62 4.38 12.44
C ARG A 54 -2.77 3.74 13.83
N ALA A 55 -3.77 2.87 13.98
CA ALA A 55 -3.97 2.17 15.26
C ALA A 55 -2.88 1.11 15.51
N ILE A 56 -2.53 0.29 14.50
CA ILE A 56 -1.49 -0.73 14.66
C ILE A 56 -0.07 -0.12 14.78
N GLU A 57 0.14 1.04 14.17
CA GLU A 57 1.34 1.86 14.36
C GLU A 57 1.52 2.26 15.83
N TRP A 58 0.45 2.75 16.47
CA TRP A 58 0.48 3.06 17.90
C TRP A 58 0.83 1.81 18.74
N VAL A 59 0.28 0.63 18.40
CA VAL A 59 0.62 -0.63 19.04
C VAL A 59 2.13 -0.91 18.93
N ALA A 60 2.69 -0.76 17.73
CA ALA A 60 4.12 -0.99 17.48
C ALA A 60 5.00 0.01 18.23
N LEU A 61 4.64 1.30 18.26
CA LEU A 61 5.36 2.34 19.01
C LEU A 61 5.32 2.06 20.51
N THR A 62 4.16 1.71 21.07
CA THR A 62 4.02 1.35 22.48
C THR A 62 4.92 0.18 22.86
N ARG A 63 5.00 -0.84 22.00
CA ARG A 63 5.90 -2.00 22.20
C ARG A 63 7.38 -1.62 22.05
N LYS A 64 7.71 -0.73 21.11
CA LYS A 64 9.07 -0.22 20.94
C LYS A 64 9.57 0.49 22.19
N ASP A 65 8.68 1.21 22.88
CA ASP A 65 8.98 1.92 24.13
C ASP A 65 9.00 1.00 25.36
N GLY A 66 8.86 -0.32 25.16
CA GLY A 66 8.92 -1.33 26.21
C GLY A 66 7.60 -1.54 26.98
N HIS A 67 6.51 -0.99 26.49
CA HIS A 67 5.19 -1.15 27.09
C HIS A 67 4.36 -2.23 26.40
N SER A 68 3.38 -2.79 27.10
CA SER A 68 2.44 -3.76 26.55
C SER A 68 1.08 -3.08 26.36
N PRO A 69 0.69 -2.80 25.11
CA PRO A 69 -0.61 -2.20 24.82
C PRO A 69 -1.73 -3.18 25.21
N LYS A 70 -2.82 -2.66 25.78
CA LYS A 70 -4.00 -3.48 26.08
C LYS A 70 -4.94 -3.51 24.86
N PRO A 71 -5.61 -4.65 24.62
CA PRO A 71 -6.56 -4.76 23.51
C PRO A 71 -7.67 -3.72 23.55
N GLU A 72 -8.15 -3.35 24.75
CA GLU A 72 -9.21 -2.37 24.96
C GLU A 72 -8.76 -0.96 24.54
N ASP A 73 -7.54 -0.56 24.95
CA ASP A 73 -6.98 0.77 24.63
C ASP A 73 -6.79 0.91 23.11
N GLY A 74 -6.32 -0.15 22.44
CA GLY A 74 -6.18 -0.19 20.99
C GLY A 74 -7.53 -0.12 20.26
N ALA A 75 -8.54 -0.81 20.78
CA ALA A 75 -9.89 -0.80 20.21
C ALA A 75 -10.55 0.59 20.32
N GLU A 76 -10.38 1.28 21.46
CA GLU A 76 -10.85 2.66 21.66
C GLU A 76 -10.13 3.63 20.72
N LEU A 77 -8.81 3.53 20.64
CA LEU A 77 -8.02 4.36 19.71
C LEU A 77 -8.48 4.17 18.26
N PHE A 78 -8.72 2.92 17.83
CA PHE A 78 -9.23 2.69 16.48
C PHE A 78 -10.59 3.38 16.27
N ALA A 79 -11.50 3.31 17.24
CA ALA A 79 -12.81 3.96 17.14
C ALA A 79 -12.68 5.47 16.91
N ASP A 80 -11.81 6.13 17.66
CA ASP A 80 -11.54 7.57 17.52
C ASP A 80 -10.91 7.89 16.15
N LEU A 81 -9.92 7.09 15.72
CA LEU A 81 -9.26 7.26 14.42
C LEU A 81 -10.22 7.04 13.26
N TRP A 82 -11.13 6.08 13.37
CA TRP A 82 -12.15 5.81 12.37
C TRP A 82 -13.13 6.98 12.22
N GLN A 83 -13.62 7.51 13.34
CA GLN A 83 -14.52 8.67 13.30
C GLN A 83 -13.84 9.91 12.69
N ARG A 84 -12.59 10.18 13.06
CA ARG A 84 -11.80 11.27 12.46
C ARG A 84 -11.59 11.04 10.96
N GLN A 85 -11.24 9.82 10.57
CA GLN A 85 -11.03 9.48 9.16
C GLN A 85 -12.28 9.72 8.32
N LEU A 86 -13.46 9.39 8.83
CA LEU A 86 -14.75 9.66 8.17
C LEU A 86 -15.05 11.15 8.09
N ALA A 87 -14.78 11.91 9.14
CA ALA A 87 -15.01 13.35 9.17
C ALA A 87 -14.07 14.12 8.21
N GLU A 88 -12.84 13.64 8.04
CA GLU A 88 -11.82 14.26 7.17
C GLU A 88 -11.91 13.83 5.71
N THR A 89 -12.61 12.73 5.42
CA THR A 89 -12.71 12.17 4.05
C THR A 89 -14.07 12.47 3.44
N PRO A 90 -14.16 13.33 2.41
CA PRO A 90 -15.42 13.56 1.71
C PRO A 90 -15.84 12.32 0.92
N ASP A 91 -17.14 12.15 0.73
CA ASP A 91 -17.73 11.16 -0.17
C ASP A 91 -17.22 9.72 0.05
N VAL A 92 -17.21 9.25 1.31
CA VAL A 92 -16.85 7.86 1.62
C VAL A 92 -17.95 6.92 1.13
N ARG A 93 -17.60 6.03 0.20
CA ARG A 93 -18.50 5.03 -0.35
C ARG A 93 -18.32 3.68 0.34
N PHE A 94 -19.39 3.20 0.94
CA PHE A 94 -19.48 1.87 1.55
C PHE A 94 -19.96 0.83 0.53
N ASP A 95 -19.62 -0.44 0.76
CA ASP A 95 -20.19 -1.56 0.03
C ASP A 95 -21.65 -1.80 0.50
N GLU A 96 -22.46 -2.53 -0.30
CA GLU A 96 -23.89 -2.73 -0.05
C GLU A 96 -24.22 -3.30 1.34
N ASP A 97 -23.33 -4.15 1.88
CA ASP A 97 -23.52 -4.86 3.15
C ASP A 97 -22.78 -4.20 4.33
N THR A 98 -22.22 -2.99 4.16
CA THR A 98 -21.40 -2.33 5.18
C THR A 98 -21.80 -0.88 5.39
N ASP A 99 -21.58 -0.39 6.60
CA ASP A 99 -21.75 1.00 7.00
C ASP A 99 -20.67 1.45 7.97
N ALA A 100 -20.74 2.70 8.42
CA ALA A 100 -19.76 3.28 9.33
C ALA A 100 -19.71 2.57 10.68
N GLU A 101 -20.86 2.13 11.19
CA GLU A 101 -20.98 1.48 12.51
C GLU A 101 -20.39 0.05 12.46
N SER A 102 -20.80 -0.74 11.49
CA SER A 102 -20.30 -2.11 11.30
C SER A 102 -18.82 -2.15 11.04
N CYS A 103 -18.28 -1.23 10.22
CA CYS A 103 -16.85 -1.07 10.00
C CYS A 103 -16.12 -0.65 11.29
N GLY A 104 -16.68 0.28 12.05
CA GLY A 104 -16.12 0.72 13.34
C GLY A 104 -15.99 -0.44 14.33
N LYS A 105 -17.06 -1.24 14.51
CA LYS A 105 -17.02 -2.43 15.35
C LYS A 105 -15.99 -3.44 14.87
N GLN A 106 -16.00 -3.75 13.56
CA GLN A 106 -15.07 -4.68 12.95
C GLN A 106 -13.61 -4.29 13.21
N GLY A 107 -13.27 -3.01 13.06
CA GLY A 107 -11.90 -2.55 13.24
C GLY A 107 -11.43 -2.59 14.68
N ARG A 108 -12.31 -2.31 15.66
CA ARG A 108 -12.03 -2.50 17.10
C ARG A 108 -11.65 -3.94 17.40
N ASP A 109 -12.45 -4.89 16.91
CA ASP A 109 -12.22 -6.32 17.11
C ASP A 109 -10.91 -6.77 16.44
N MET A 110 -10.59 -6.24 15.26
CA MET A 110 -9.36 -6.54 14.52
C MET A 110 -8.11 -6.02 15.23
N ILE A 111 -8.12 -4.80 15.77
CA ILE A 111 -6.98 -4.26 16.54
C ILE A 111 -6.80 -5.03 17.86
N ALA A 112 -7.88 -5.34 18.57
CA ALA A 112 -7.81 -6.15 19.78
C ALA A 112 -7.21 -7.54 19.49
N CYS A 113 -7.60 -8.17 18.38
CA CYS A 113 -7.00 -9.44 17.91
C CYS A 113 -5.51 -9.28 17.61
N ALA A 114 -5.12 -8.23 16.87
CA ALA A 114 -3.72 -7.98 16.51
C ALA A 114 -2.83 -7.79 17.75
N ILE A 115 -3.30 -7.06 18.77
CA ILE A 115 -2.59 -6.87 20.04
C ILE A 115 -2.44 -8.21 20.75
N SER A 116 -3.53 -8.99 20.87
CA SER A 116 -3.55 -10.25 21.61
C SER A 116 -2.70 -11.35 20.96
N THR A 117 -2.50 -11.28 19.65
CA THR A 117 -1.75 -12.28 18.87
C THR A 117 -0.34 -11.84 18.49
N TRP A 118 0.07 -10.64 18.88
CA TRP A 118 1.43 -10.15 18.58
C TRP A 118 2.47 -11.06 19.26
N PRO A 119 3.47 -11.58 18.51
CA PRO A 119 4.47 -12.46 19.06
C PRO A 119 5.29 -11.81 20.20
N ALA A 120 5.41 -12.49 21.33
CA ALA A 120 6.12 -11.95 22.49
C ALA A 120 7.65 -11.90 22.29
N ASP A 121 8.16 -12.72 21.38
CA ASP A 121 9.58 -12.88 21.06
C ASP A 121 10.08 -11.90 19.98
N GLU A 122 9.22 -10.99 19.54
CA GLU A 122 9.57 -9.96 18.55
C GLU A 122 9.84 -8.60 19.21
N ARG A 123 11.03 -8.07 18.98
CA ARG A 123 11.43 -6.73 19.45
C ARG A 123 11.27 -5.71 18.33
N VAL A 124 10.46 -4.69 18.53
CA VAL A 124 10.28 -3.61 17.55
C VAL A 124 11.56 -2.75 17.47
N VAL A 125 12.14 -2.65 16.29
CA VAL A 125 13.36 -1.88 16.00
C VAL A 125 13.02 -0.48 15.49
N SER A 126 12.14 -0.40 14.49
CA SER A 126 11.69 0.87 13.92
C SER A 126 10.25 0.79 13.46
N VAL A 127 9.57 1.95 13.48
CA VAL A 127 8.20 2.14 13.00
C VAL A 127 8.20 3.36 12.10
N ASN A 128 7.44 3.34 11.00
CA ASN A 128 7.23 4.43 10.04
C ASN A 128 8.53 5.09 9.58
N ARG A 129 9.45 4.26 9.09
CA ARG A 129 10.72 4.77 8.60
C ARG A 129 10.62 5.19 7.15
N ALA A 130 10.57 6.49 6.91
CA ALA A 130 10.59 7.06 5.57
C ALA A 130 11.92 6.82 4.85
N PHE A 131 11.86 6.62 3.53
CA PHE A 131 13.04 6.49 2.67
C PHE A 131 12.82 7.15 1.31
N ALA A 132 13.95 7.56 0.70
CA ALA A 132 14.05 7.95 -0.70
C ALA A 132 15.34 7.36 -1.25
N VAL A 133 15.25 6.49 -2.25
CA VAL A 133 16.40 5.80 -2.84
C VAL A 133 16.34 5.84 -4.36
N PRO A 134 17.51 5.92 -5.06
CA PRO A 134 17.50 5.84 -6.51
C PRO A 134 17.04 4.47 -6.98
N LEU A 135 16.33 4.41 -8.10
CA LEU A 135 16.10 3.19 -8.85
C LEU A 135 17.24 3.06 -9.87
N VAL A 136 18.10 2.06 -9.71
CA VAL A 136 19.31 1.89 -10.51
C VAL A 136 19.17 0.65 -11.37
N ASP A 137 19.36 0.78 -12.69
CA ASP A 137 19.28 -0.33 -13.63
C ASP A 137 20.54 -1.22 -13.60
N GLN A 138 20.53 -2.34 -14.30
CA GLN A 138 21.63 -3.32 -14.35
C GLN A 138 22.98 -2.73 -14.88
N ASN A 139 22.92 -1.58 -15.55
CA ASN A 139 24.11 -0.87 -16.04
C ASN A 139 24.61 0.18 -15.03
N GLY A 140 24.02 0.26 -13.85
CA GLY A 140 24.37 1.26 -12.84
C GLY A 140 23.79 2.65 -13.11
N VAL A 141 22.85 2.77 -14.03
CA VAL A 141 22.21 4.06 -14.39
C VAL A 141 20.97 4.27 -13.54
N ALA A 142 20.92 5.40 -12.83
CA ALA A 142 19.74 5.78 -12.05
C ALA A 142 18.61 6.24 -12.99
N LEU A 143 17.38 5.83 -12.69
CA LEU A 143 16.17 6.32 -13.33
C LEU A 143 15.89 7.77 -12.90
N GLU A 144 15.03 8.44 -13.65
CA GLU A 144 14.70 9.85 -13.44
C GLU A 144 14.04 10.10 -12.07
N ARG A 145 13.13 9.20 -11.66
CA ARG A 145 12.35 9.31 -10.43
C ARG A 145 12.86 8.33 -9.38
N PRO A 146 13.18 8.79 -8.15
CA PRO A 146 13.55 7.90 -7.06
C PRO A 146 12.35 7.09 -6.57
N LEU A 147 12.62 5.99 -5.88
CA LEU A 147 11.64 5.27 -5.09
C LEU A 147 11.52 5.90 -3.71
N VAL A 148 10.30 6.34 -3.38
CA VAL A 148 9.96 6.96 -2.08
C VAL A 148 8.91 6.11 -1.39
N GLY A 149 9.05 5.90 -0.10
CA GLY A 149 8.09 5.14 0.70
C GLY A 149 8.38 5.22 2.18
N GLU A 150 7.64 4.41 2.90
CA GLU A 150 7.78 4.26 4.34
C GLU A 150 7.70 2.79 4.70
N LEU A 151 8.60 2.32 5.55
CA LEU A 151 8.60 0.98 6.12
C LEU A 151 7.70 1.00 7.34
N ASP A 152 6.60 0.27 7.32
CA ASP A 152 5.62 0.29 8.42
C ASP A 152 6.27 -0.11 9.74
N CYS A 153 6.94 -1.27 9.77
CA CYS A 153 7.61 -1.76 10.97
C CYS A 153 8.79 -2.66 10.63
N VAL A 154 9.85 -2.57 11.43
CA VAL A 154 10.94 -3.55 11.44
C VAL A 154 11.02 -4.15 12.84
N VAL A 155 10.96 -5.46 12.93
CA VAL A 155 11.19 -6.20 14.17
C VAL A 155 12.47 -7.02 14.08
N GLU A 156 13.06 -7.30 15.23
CA GLU A 156 14.12 -8.29 15.37
C GLU A 156 13.53 -9.56 16.00
N LYS A 157 13.82 -10.68 15.37
CA LYS A 157 13.49 -12.01 15.83
C LYS A 157 14.67 -12.94 15.56
N ASP A 158 15.12 -13.67 16.56
CA ASP A 158 16.27 -14.61 16.47
C ASP A 158 17.53 -13.96 15.84
N GLY A 159 17.80 -12.68 16.15
CA GLY A 159 18.92 -11.93 15.63
C GLY A 159 18.76 -11.49 14.17
N GLN A 160 17.60 -11.70 13.55
CA GLN A 160 17.30 -11.28 12.18
C GLN A 160 16.26 -10.15 12.14
N HIS A 161 16.44 -9.22 11.24
CA HIS A 161 15.45 -8.20 10.98
C HIS A 161 14.36 -8.73 10.03
N VAL A 162 13.11 -8.60 10.45
CA VAL A 162 11.91 -8.86 9.64
C VAL A 162 11.21 -7.54 9.36
N LEU A 163 11.05 -7.22 8.09
CA LEU A 163 10.26 -6.07 7.66
C LEU A 163 8.79 -6.48 7.61
N ILE A 164 7.96 -5.80 8.36
CA ILE A 164 6.52 -6.04 8.45
C ILE A 164 5.76 -4.94 7.71
N ASP A 165 4.74 -5.35 7.00
CA ASP A 165 3.73 -4.48 6.41
C ASP A 165 2.34 -5.00 6.78
N TRP A 166 1.52 -4.16 7.38
CA TRP A 166 0.20 -4.53 7.84
C TRP A 166 -0.85 -4.39 6.74
N LYS A 167 -1.73 -5.36 6.67
CA LYS A 167 -2.85 -5.34 5.71
C LYS A 167 -4.17 -5.69 6.39
N THR A 168 -5.23 -5.11 5.89
CA THR A 168 -6.60 -5.57 6.17
C THR A 168 -7.16 -6.28 4.95
N SER A 169 -7.89 -7.36 5.15
CA SER A 169 -8.47 -8.12 4.04
C SER A 169 -9.87 -8.63 4.38
N GLY A 170 -10.79 -8.60 3.42
CA GLY A 170 -12.13 -9.18 3.56
C GLY A 170 -12.13 -10.73 3.55
N ARG A 171 -11.03 -11.36 3.15
CA ARG A 171 -10.87 -12.82 3.07
C ARG A 171 -9.42 -13.22 3.30
N ARG A 172 -9.20 -14.48 3.63
CA ARG A 172 -7.86 -15.05 3.74
C ARG A 172 -7.08 -14.93 2.45
N TRP A 173 -5.81 -14.66 2.56
CA TRP A 173 -4.94 -14.59 1.40
C TRP A 173 -4.57 -15.98 0.86
N PRO A 174 -4.49 -16.13 -0.47
CA PRO A 174 -3.84 -17.28 -1.07
C PRO A 174 -2.39 -17.42 -0.60
N LYS A 175 -1.89 -18.64 -0.48
CA LYS A 175 -0.53 -18.92 0.02
C LYS A 175 0.56 -18.22 -0.79
N ASP A 176 0.34 -18.00 -2.08
CA ASP A 176 1.29 -17.38 -3.01
C ASP A 176 1.10 -15.85 -3.16
N GLN A 177 0.17 -15.24 -2.44
CA GLN A 177 -0.11 -13.80 -2.54
C GLN A 177 1.11 -12.95 -2.21
N ALA A 178 1.83 -13.27 -1.14
CA ALA A 178 3.02 -12.53 -0.74
C ALA A 178 4.16 -12.65 -1.76
N SER A 179 4.36 -13.83 -2.35
CA SER A 179 5.40 -14.06 -3.36
C SER A 179 5.11 -13.33 -4.68
N LYS A 180 3.84 -13.17 -5.04
CA LYS A 180 3.40 -12.46 -6.25
C LYS A 180 3.38 -10.94 -6.10
N SER A 181 3.33 -10.44 -4.87
CA SER A 181 3.28 -9.00 -4.61
C SER A 181 4.59 -8.30 -4.97
N LEU A 182 4.49 -7.14 -5.60
CA LEU A 182 5.64 -6.29 -5.91
C LEU A 182 6.11 -5.48 -4.69
N GLN A 183 5.27 -5.32 -3.67
CA GLN A 183 5.59 -4.51 -2.49
C GLN A 183 6.83 -4.98 -1.71
N PRO A 184 6.98 -6.29 -1.42
CA PRO A 184 8.20 -6.80 -0.80
C PRO A 184 9.45 -6.50 -1.63
N THR A 185 9.33 -6.52 -2.97
CA THR A 185 10.46 -6.21 -3.85
C THR A 185 10.87 -4.75 -3.72
N ALA A 186 9.93 -3.82 -3.75
CA ALA A 186 10.20 -2.38 -3.61
C ALA A 186 10.84 -2.03 -2.25
N TYR A 187 10.33 -2.62 -1.18
CA TYR A 187 10.79 -2.29 0.18
C TYR A 187 12.12 -2.97 0.55
N LEU A 188 12.33 -4.21 0.14
CA LEU A 188 13.61 -4.89 0.33
C LEU A 188 14.70 -4.28 -0.56
N TYR A 189 14.36 -3.87 -1.79
CA TYR A 189 15.25 -3.07 -2.63
C TYR A 189 15.68 -1.79 -1.93
N ALA A 190 14.72 -1.02 -1.38
CA ALA A 190 15.02 0.21 -0.67
C ALA A 190 16.00 -0.01 0.49
N ARG A 191 15.82 -1.07 1.29
CA ARG A 191 16.75 -1.42 2.36
C ARG A 191 18.15 -1.70 1.85
N THR A 192 18.26 -2.45 0.75
CA THR A 192 19.56 -2.73 0.12
C THR A 192 20.26 -1.44 -0.34
N GLN A 193 19.51 -0.51 -0.94
CA GLN A 193 20.07 0.80 -1.34
C GLN A 193 20.47 1.67 -0.16
N LEU A 194 19.90 1.47 1.01
CA LEU A 194 20.31 2.13 2.27
C LEU A 194 21.51 1.45 2.94
N GLY A 195 22.11 0.43 2.32
CA GLY A 195 23.25 -0.33 2.89
C GLY A 195 22.84 -1.32 3.99
N GLU A 196 21.56 -1.64 4.10
CA GLU A 196 21.04 -2.62 5.05
C GLU A 196 20.84 -3.97 4.36
N PRO A 197 20.92 -5.11 5.09
CA PRO A 197 20.57 -6.41 4.53
C PRO A 197 19.12 -6.40 4.03
N ALA A 198 18.86 -7.00 2.89
CA ALA A 198 17.48 -7.13 2.38
C ALA A 198 16.58 -7.80 3.44
N GLY A 199 17.03 -8.90 4.01
CA GLY A 199 16.32 -9.58 5.08
C GLY A 199 15.05 -10.30 4.62
N VAL A 200 14.15 -10.49 5.56
CA VAL A 200 12.86 -11.16 5.37
C VAL A 200 11.76 -10.11 5.35
N PHE A 201 10.80 -10.28 4.47
CA PHE A 201 9.57 -9.48 4.43
C PHE A 201 8.39 -10.33 4.88
N ARG A 202 7.51 -9.76 5.69
CA ARG A 202 6.30 -10.38 6.18
C ARG A 202 5.11 -9.44 6.04
N PHE A 203 4.04 -9.92 5.42
CA PHE A 203 2.75 -9.30 5.57
C PHE A 203 2.05 -9.86 6.80
N ASP A 204 1.61 -8.99 7.69
CA ASP A 204 0.71 -9.34 8.78
C ASP A 204 -0.70 -8.86 8.40
N VAL A 205 -1.55 -9.83 8.07
CA VAL A 205 -2.86 -9.59 7.47
C VAL A 205 -3.96 -9.81 8.51
N SER A 206 -4.66 -8.73 8.84
CA SER A 206 -5.87 -8.82 9.66
C SER A 206 -7.07 -9.12 8.76
N VAL A 207 -7.67 -10.29 8.95
CA VAL A 207 -8.79 -10.77 8.12
C VAL A 207 -10.12 -10.44 8.79
N LYS A 208 -11.01 -9.78 8.03
CA LYS A 208 -12.36 -9.36 8.46
C LYS A 208 -13.31 -10.57 8.52
N ASN A 209 -13.28 -11.29 9.61
CA ASN A 209 -14.21 -12.37 9.91
C ASN A 209 -15.10 -11.97 11.09
N LYS A 210 -16.18 -12.74 11.35
CA LYS A 210 -16.99 -12.59 12.56
C LYS A 210 -16.13 -12.62 13.83
N THR A 211 -15.11 -13.47 13.84
CA THR A 211 -13.98 -13.42 14.80
C THR A 211 -12.74 -13.12 13.96
N PRO A 212 -12.14 -11.92 14.07
CA PRO A 212 -10.95 -11.57 13.30
C PRO A 212 -9.79 -12.51 13.57
N ILE A 213 -8.96 -12.71 12.58
CA ILE A 213 -7.73 -13.51 12.68
C ILE A 213 -6.56 -12.74 12.10
N MET A 214 -5.36 -12.96 12.65
CA MET A 214 -4.11 -12.51 12.07
C MET A 214 -3.45 -13.64 11.29
N GLU A 215 -3.03 -13.36 10.06
CA GLU A 215 -2.26 -14.26 9.21
C GLU A 215 -0.92 -13.62 8.87
N SER A 216 0.17 -14.40 8.94
CA SER A 216 1.49 -13.95 8.55
C SER A 216 1.93 -14.64 7.25
N HIS A 217 2.32 -13.86 6.26
CA HIS A 217 2.77 -14.33 4.95
C HIS A 217 4.20 -13.85 4.71
N VAL A 218 5.15 -14.78 4.84
CA VAL A 218 6.59 -14.49 4.71
C VAL A 218 7.04 -14.64 3.27
N THR A 219 7.93 -13.77 2.83
CA THR A 219 8.57 -13.85 1.51
C THR A 219 9.97 -13.23 1.54
N MET A 220 10.78 -13.61 0.56
CA MET A 220 12.12 -13.07 0.35
C MET A 220 12.29 -12.61 -1.10
N ARG A 221 13.31 -11.81 -1.36
CA ARG A 221 13.64 -11.34 -2.71
C ARG A 221 15.12 -11.53 -2.99
N THR A 222 15.41 -11.78 -4.26
CA THR A 222 16.78 -11.88 -4.79
C THR A 222 17.06 -10.66 -5.68
N GLN A 223 18.28 -10.51 -6.13
CA GLN A 223 18.69 -9.47 -7.07
C GLN A 223 17.84 -9.49 -8.35
N ASP A 224 17.51 -10.66 -8.89
CA ASP A 224 16.68 -10.79 -10.10
C ASP A 224 15.30 -10.14 -9.95
N HIS A 225 14.72 -10.19 -8.73
CA HIS A 225 13.45 -9.51 -8.46
C HIS A 225 13.62 -7.99 -8.48
N PHE A 226 14.73 -7.49 -7.96
CA PHE A 226 15.05 -6.06 -7.96
C PHE A 226 15.28 -5.55 -9.38
N ASP A 227 16.09 -6.24 -10.16
CA ASP A 227 16.40 -5.90 -11.54
C ASP A 227 15.13 -5.90 -12.41
N ARG A 228 14.29 -6.92 -12.26
CA ARG A 228 12.99 -6.98 -12.94
C ARG A 228 12.09 -5.81 -12.56
N MET A 229 12.02 -5.43 -11.29
CA MET A 229 11.21 -4.30 -10.85
C MET A 229 11.70 -3.01 -11.49
N VAL A 230 13.00 -2.74 -11.46
CA VAL A 230 13.59 -1.53 -12.04
C VAL A 230 13.34 -1.47 -13.54
N GLU A 231 13.50 -2.59 -14.26
CA GLU A 231 13.22 -2.65 -15.70
C GLU A 231 11.73 -2.38 -16.01
N LEU A 232 10.80 -2.89 -15.20
CA LEU A 232 9.37 -2.60 -15.35
C LEU A 232 9.06 -1.11 -15.13
N VAL A 233 9.70 -0.49 -14.13
CA VAL A 233 9.55 0.96 -13.87
C VAL A 233 10.13 1.78 -15.02
N LYS A 234 11.29 1.40 -15.54
CA LYS A 234 11.91 2.04 -16.72
C LYS A 234 10.99 2.02 -17.95
N ARG A 235 10.31 0.89 -18.18
CA ARG A 235 9.29 0.79 -19.25
C ARG A 235 8.08 1.66 -18.96
N ALA A 236 7.61 1.70 -17.71
CA ALA A 236 6.52 2.58 -17.31
C ALA A 236 6.86 4.05 -17.55
N GLU A 237 8.08 4.50 -17.23
CA GLU A 237 8.54 5.86 -17.55
C GLU A 237 8.53 6.16 -19.05
N SER A 238 8.94 5.20 -19.87
CA SER A 238 8.87 5.33 -21.34
C SER A 238 7.41 5.48 -21.83
N MET A 239 6.49 4.67 -21.29
CA MET A 239 5.06 4.76 -21.63
C MET A 239 4.46 6.11 -21.19
N ILE A 240 4.85 6.62 -20.01
CA ILE A 240 4.40 7.92 -19.51
C ILE A 240 4.89 9.05 -20.41
N ARG A 241 6.16 9.04 -20.80
CA ARG A 241 6.72 10.05 -21.74
C ARG A 241 6.04 10.05 -23.10
N SER A 242 5.57 8.89 -23.55
CA SER A 242 4.85 8.74 -24.82
C SER A 242 3.32 8.85 -24.66
N GLU A 243 2.83 9.16 -23.48
CA GLU A 243 1.40 9.22 -23.12
C GLU A 243 0.60 7.95 -23.49
N HIS A 244 1.25 6.79 -23.43
CA HIS A 244 0.63 5.52 -23.72
C HIS A 244 0.02 4.90 -22.46
N PHE A 245 -1.27 5.13 -22.25
CA PHE A 245 -2.03 4.60 -21.14
C PHE A 245 -3.12 3.65 -21.62
N LEU A 246 -3.28 2.54 -20.91
CA LEU A 246 -4.25 1.50 -21.26
C LEU A 246 -5.28 1.34 -20.12
N PRO A 247 -6.58 1.29 -20.45
CA PRO A 247 -7.60 0.90 -19.49
C PRO A 247 -7.49 -0.61 -19.20
N ASN A 248 -7.83 -0.99 -17.97
CA ASN A 248 -7.95 -2.40 -17.57
C ASN A 248 -9.42 -2.69 -17.21
N GLU A 249 -10.28 -2.78 -18.22
CA GLU A 249 -11.72 -2.91 -18.05
C GLU A 249 -12.16 -4.23 -17.41
N GLN A 250 -11.38 -5.29 -17.57
CA GLN A 250 -11.64 -6.60 -16.98
C GLN A 250 -11.03 -6.75 -15.56
N GLY A 251 -10.29 -5.75 -15.10
CA GLY A 251 -9.70 -5.77 -13.77
C GLY A 251 -10.77 -5.62 -12.68
N PHE A 252 -10.59 -6.37 -11.60
CA PHE A 252 -11.48 -6.31 -10.42
C PHE A 252 -11.75 -4.87 -9.94
N TYR A 253 -10.75 -4.01 -10.04
CA TYR A 253 -10.84 -2.62 -9.57
C TYR A 253 -11.63 -1.70 -10.50
N CYS A 254 -11.99 -2.14 -11.70
CA CYS A 254 -12.69 -1.30 -12.67
C CYS A 254 -14.12 -0.96 -12.21
N ASN A 255 -14.86 -1.92 -11.67
CA ASN A 255 -16.25 -1.72 -11.23
C ASN A 255 -16.37 -0.67 -10.10
N GLY A 256 -15.38 -0.59 -9.22
CA GLY A 256 -15.30 0.40 -8.13
C GLY A 256 -14.35 1.56 -8.41
N CYS A 257 -14.08 1.87 -9.68
CA CYS A 257 -13.13 2.93 -10.04
C CYS A 257 -13.72 4.33 -9.84
N PRO A 258 -13.06 5.23 -9.09
CA PRO A 258 -13.56 6.60 -8.90
C PRO A 258 -13.40 7.50 -10.14
N PHE A 259 -12.82 6.99 -11.23
CA PHE A 259 -12.60 7.68 -12.50
C PHE A 259 -13.43 7.11 -13.65
N GLN A 260 -14.58 6.48 -13.39
CA GLN A 260 -15.40 5.88 -14.45
C GLN A 260 -15.87 6.92 -15.49
N GLU A 261 -16.26 8.11 -15.05
CA GLU A 261 -16.73 9.15 -15.96
C GLU A 261 -15.63 9.70 -16.89
N PRO A 262 -14.45 10.13 -16.37
CA PRO A 262 -13.31 10.46 -17.22
C PRO A 262 -12.89 9.33 -18.17
N CYS A 263 -12.94 8.08 -17.71
CA CYS A 263 -12.60 6.92 -18.53
C CYS A 263 -13.57 6.76 -19.72
N ARG A 264 -14.89 6.91 -19.50
CA ARG A 264 -15.90 6.88 -20.57
C ARG A 264 -15.71 8.04 -21.56
N ALA A 265 -15.32 9.23 -21.09
CA ALA A 265 -15.01 10.37 -21.96
C ALA A 265 -13.79 10.06 -22.84
N TRP A 266 -12.71 9.55 -22.24
CA TRP A 266 -11.50 9.14 -22.96
C TRP A 266 -11.80 8.11 -24.06
N HIS A 267 -12.62 7.09 -23.79
CA HIS A 267 -13.03 6.10 -24.79
C HIS A 267 -13.78 6.72 -25.97
N ARG A 268 -14.66 7.68 -25.72
CA ARG A 268 -15.40 8.38 -26.80
C ARG A 268 -14.48 9.18 -27.70
N GLU A 269 -13.46 9.82 -27.15
CA GLU A 269 -12.46 10.58 -27.90
C GLU A 269 -11.56 9.65 -28.73
N ALA A 270 -11.06 8.58 -28.14
CA ALA A 270 -10.26 7.58 -28.82
C ALA A 270 -11.01 6.94 -30.01
N ALA A 271 -12.30 6.62 -29.83
CA ALA A 271 -13.14 6.10 -30.91
C ALA A 271 -13.33 7.11 -32.06
N ARG A 272 -13.41 8.41 -31.77
CA ARG A 272 -13.53 9.46 -32.81
C ARG A 272 -12.26 9.57 -33.64
N VAL A 273 -11.08 9.48 -33.03
CA VAL A 273 -9.80 9.53 -33.75
C VAL A 273 -9.68 8.35 -34.74
N VAL A 274 -10.09 7.14 -34.35
CA VAL A 274 -10.09 5.97 -35.23
C VAL A 274 -11.07 6.12 -36.40
N SER A 275 -12.25 6.72 -36.18
CA SER A 275 -13.26 6.92 -37.23
C SER A 275 -12.92 8.01 -38.25
N VAL A 276 -12.01 8.93 -37.91
CA VAL A 276 -11.54 9.99 -38.83
C VAL A 276 -10.35 9.51 -39.67
N ALA A 277 -9.64 8.48 -39.24
CA ALA A 277 -8.50 7.88 -39.95
C ALA A 277 -8.90 6.73 -40.89
N ALA A 278 -10.16 6.32 -40.95
CA ALA A 278 -10.74 5.30 -41.82
C ALA A 278 -11.55 5.95 -42.93
#